data_34e8ca5cae29916c7e6c5388e0534dbf
#
_entry.id   34e8ca5cae29916c7e6c5388e0534dbf
#
_cell.length_a   1.000
_cell.length_b   1.000
_cell.length_c   1.000
_cell.angle_alpha   90.00
_cell.angle_beta   90.00
_cell.angle_gamma   90.00
#
_symmetry.space_group_name_H-M   'P 1'
#
loop_
_entity.id
_entity.type
_entity.pdbx_description
1 polymer ?
#
loop_
_entity_poly.entity_id
_entity_poly.type
_entity_poly.pdbx_seq_one_letter_code
_entity_poly.pdbx_strand_id
1 'polypeptide(L)'
;MSDIALGSLPATDQQLIRLRIGGFLDKTVFSGLLVLLALTAVPYGTVEPWWKAAFVCAVFLICIVAIVETLISGDCTIGGSRGILLSMIALCGLALIQTINFRSADTDSTVARLGAWNAISADPYQTRFFILQLLALTTCLALLYRYCRTPARINLLIHVILGIGVASAVFGIVRQTVQHEPGFVLPRTMPGIGYAQFVNKNHFALLMEMTLGLGVGIGLLRSFNRDRMMIYVALMLPVWTALVLSNSRGGILSMLAQVVVAGLLLMRRWDFKSERGGRVRIMRNAMLLLLVTMIAAGTLWVGGDRLASSFSQAPTDFTEKPADQRSGVSRIEIWQATWKMFTAHPILGVGLGGYWVAITAYHDASGVSTPQEAHNDYLELLASGGVIGLAIGAWFGVVLFQRVRDNVRSDNHFQRSVCLAALLGIAGVAVHSLVDFGLHLLVNAVVFLALIMLATKRVPHV
;
A
#
# COMPACT_ATOMS: atom_id res chain seq x y z
N MET A 1 -19.33 57.23 14.23
CA MET A 1 -20.59 56.79 14.85
C MET A 1 -21.09 55.67 13.92
N SER A 2 -21.11 54.58 14.28
CA SER A 2 -21.24 53.52 15.18
C SER A 2 -21.06 52.21 14.42
N ASP A 3 -19.93 51.56 14.65
CA ASP A 3 -19.78 50.16 14.31
C ASP A 3 -20.73 49.32 15.17
N ILE A 4 -21.85 48.91 14.59
CA ILE A 4 -22.71 47.93 15.21
C ILE A 4 -22.01 46.57 14.94
N ALA A 5 -21.31 46.07 15.95
CA ALA A 5 -20.87 44.72 16.06
C ALA A 5 -22.10 43.78 15.85
N LEU A 6 -22.12 43.07 14.74
CA LEU A 6 -23.02 41.91 14.53
C LEU A 6 -22.65 40.87 15.58
N GLY A 7 -23.18 41.01 16.79
CA GLY A 7 -23.11 40.02 17.82
C GLY A 7 -23.71 38.71 17.29
N SER A 8 -22.95 37.61 17.37
CA SER A 8 -23.41 36.26 17.08
C SER A 8 -24.71 35.98 17.82
N LEU A 9 -25.81 35.81 17.09
CA LEU A 9 -27.09 35.39 17.66
C LEU A 9 -26.89 34.04 18.38
N PRO A 10 -27.48 33.86 19.58
CA PRO A 10 -27.37 32.59 20.28
C PRO A 10 -27.97 31.48 19.45
N ALA A 11 -27.21 30.38 19.30
CA ALA A 11 -27.61 29.20 18.54
C ALA A 11 -28.94 28.66 19.14
N THR A 12 -29.94 28.37 18.29
CA THR A 12 -31.18 27.72 18.71
C THR A 12 -30.87 26.33 19.26
N ASP A 13 -31.70 25.81 20.18
CA ASP A 13 -31.52 24.45 20.73
C ASP A 13 -31.39 23.39 19.65
N GLN A 14 -32.12 23.53 18.54
CA GLN A 14 -31.97 22.65 17.37
C GLN A 14 -30.60 22.73 16.71
N GLN A 15 -30.00 23.91 16.63
CA GLN A 15 -28.63 24.06 16.08
C GLN A 15 -27.58 23.43 16.99
N LEU A 16 -27.75 23.55 18.33
CA LEU A 16 -26.87 22.92 19.31
C LEU A 16 -26.95 21.40 19.26
N ILE A 17 -28.16 20.83 19.09
CA ILE A 17 -28.37 19.39 18.94
C ILE A 17 -27.72 18.89 17.66
N ARG A 18 -27.91 19.57 16.51
CA ARG A 18 -27.27 19.22 15.23
C ARG A 18 -25.74 19.24 15.34
N LEU A 19 -25.16 20.24 15.99
CA LEU A 19 -23.70 20.33 16.20
C LEU A 19 -23.17 19.18 17.06
N ARG A 20 -23.89 18.80 18.13
CA ARG A 20 -23.50 17.67 19.01
C ARG A 20 -23.59 16.34 18.28
N ILE A 21 -24.68 16.08 17.58
CA ILE A 21 -24.85 14.84 16.80
C ILE A 21 -23.81 14.76 15.67
N GLY A 22 -23.62 15.84 14.90
CA GLY A 22 -22.62 15.91 13.85
C GLY A 22 -21.20 15.66 14.37
N GLY A 23 -20.84 16.28 15.51
CA GLY A 23 -19.55 16.07 16.14
C GLY A 23 -19.34 14.66 16.70
N PHE A 24 -20.40 13.99 17.18
CA PHE A 24 -20.36 12.59 17.58
C PHE A 24 -20.14 11.66 16.37
N LEU A 25 -20.92 11.84 15.30
CA LEU A 25 -20.82 11.04 14.08
C LEU A 25 -19.45 11.22 13.40
N ASP A 26 -18.91 12.45 13.35
CA ASP A 26 -17.58 12.75 12.84
C ASP A 26 -16.48 11.98 13.60
N LYS A 27 -16.56 11.92 14.91
CA LYS A 27 -15.64 11.10 15.74
C LYS A 27 -15.85 9.61 15.50
N THR A 28 -17.10 9.15 15.36
CA THR A 28 -17.44 7.75 15.11
C THR A 28 -16.86 7.27 13.79
N VAL A 29 -17.05 8.04 12.71
CA VAL A 29 -16.47 7.71 11.39
C VAL A 29 -14.94 7.65 11.46
N PHE A 30 -14.30 8.66 12.05
CA PHE A 30 -12.85 8.70 12.15
C PHE A 30 -12.29 7.52 12.98
N SER A 31 -12.90 7.23 14.15
CA SER A 31 -12.49 6.10 14.97
C SER A 31 -12.76 4.76 14.28
N GLY A 32 -13.89 4.63 13.58
CA GLY A 32 -14.21 3.45 12.77
C GLY A 32 -13.17 3.17 11.69
N LEU A 33 -12.68 4.20 11.00
CA LEU A 33 -11.61 4.07 10.01
C LEU A 33 -10.30 3.57 10.64
N LEU A 34 -9.92 4.08 11.83
CA LEU A 34 -8.71 3.63 12.52
C LEU A 34 -8.83 2.18 13.01
N VAL A 35 -9.98 1.81 13.56
CA VAL A 35 -10.26 0.43 13.99
C VAL A 35 -10.25 -0.51 12.79
N LEU A 36 -10.90 -0.12 11.69
CA LEU A 36 -10.91 -0.91 10.46
C LEU A 36 -9.49 -1.13 9.93
N LEU A 37 -8.66 -0.07 9.89
CA LEU A 37 -7.25 -0.17 9.51
C LEU A 37 -6.50 -1.18 10.39
N ALA A 38 -6.67 -1.12 11.71
CA ALA A 38 -6.02 -2.04 12.64
C ALA A 38 -6.50 -3.49 12.44
N LEU A 39 -7.80 -3.69 12.21
CA LEU A 39 -8.39 -5.01 11.99
C LEU A 39 -7.91 -5.66 10.69
N THR A 40 -7.57 -4.89 9.64
CA THR A 40 -7.03 -5.49 8.41
C THR A 40 -5.68 -6.20 8.61
N ALA A 41 -4.91 -5.83 9.63
CA ALA A 41 -3.64 -6.47 9.93
C ALA A 41 -3.79 -7.81 10.68
N VAL A 42 -4.97 -8.05 11.26
CA VAL A 42 -5.28 -9.30 11.98
C VAL A 42 -5.82 -10.30 10.95
N PRO A 43 -6.09 -11.48 11.25
CA PRO A 43 -5.66 -12.77 10.77
C PRO A 43 -5.25 -12.81 9.28
N TYR A 44 -4.08 -13.35 9.01
CA TYR A 44 -3.52 -13.61 7.67
C TYR A 44 -3.40 -12.38 6.75
N GLY A 45 -3.39 -11.14 7.33
CA GLY A 45 -3.33 -9.91 6.52
C GLY A 45 -4.56 -9.68 5.65
N THR A 46 -5.71 -10.23 6.04
CA THR A 46 -6.99 -10.10 5.31
C THR A 46 -6.98 -10.80 3.94
N VAL A 47 -6.31 -11.95 3.83
CA VAL A 47 -6.24 -12.71 2.57
C VAL A 47 -7.53 -13.50 2.30
N GLU A 48 -8.26 -13.91 3.35
CA GLU A 48 -9.45 -14.74 3.23
C GLU A 48 -10.62 -14.02 2.54
N PRO A 49 -11.35 -14.68 1.62
CA PRO A 49 -12.45 -14.07 0.87
C PRO A 49 -13.55 -13.48 1.77
N TRP A 50 -13.93 -14.18 2.86
CA TRP A 50 -14.95 -13.70 3.79
C TRP A 50 -14.49 -12.43 4.53
N TRP A 51 -13.18 -12.30 4.80
CA TRP A 51 -12.61 -11.13 5.46
C TRP A 51 -12.55 -9.93 4.51
N LYS A 52 -12.26 -10.17 3.22
CA LYS A 52 -12.37 -9.16 2.17
C LYS A 52 -13.81 -8.64 2.05
N ALA A 53 -14.79 -9.54 2.08
CA ALA A 53 -16.21 -9.17 2.08
C ALA A 53 -16.60 -8.38 3.33
N ALA A 54 -16.17 -8.80 4.52
CA ALA A 54 -16.41 -8.09 5.77
C ALA A 54 -15.82 -6.67 5.74
N PHE A 55 -14.61 -6.50 5.18
CA PHE A 55 -13.99 -5.18 4.97
C PHE A 55 -14.85 -4.29 4.07
N VAL A 56 -15.30 -4.80 2.93
CA VAL A 56 -16.17 -4.06 1.99
C VAL A 56 -17.44 -3.60 2.68
N CYS A 57 -18.13 -4.50 3.40
CA CYS A 57 -19.33 -4.17 4.17
C CYS A 57 -19.06 -3.11 5.25
N ALA A 58 -17.96 -3.23 5.99
CA ALA A 58 -17.59 -2.27 7.03
C ALA A 58 -17.31 -0.88 6.46
N VAL A 59 -16.58 -0.79 5.33
CA VAL A 59 -16.32 0.50 4.66
C VAL A 59 -17.63 1.15 4.22
N PHE A 60 -18.55 0.40 3.60
CA PHE A 60 -19.83 0.97 3.16
C PHE A 60 -20.73 1.35 4.34
N LEU A 61 -20.70 0.60 5.44
CA LEU A 61 -21.40 0.99 6.68
C LEU A 61 -20.84 2.31 7.23
N ILE A 62 -19.53 2.46 7.31
CA ILE A 62 -18.88 3.72 7.73
C ILE A 62 -19.25 4.84 6.74
N CYS A 63 -19.35 4.56 5.45
CA CYS A 63 -19.76 5.52 4.43
C CYS A 63 -21.22 5.99 4.66
N ILE A 64 -22.13 5.08 5.00
CA ILE A 64 -23.52 5.44 5.34
C ILE A 64 -23.54 6.39 6.53
N VAL A 65 -22.80 6.10 7.60
CA VAL A 65 -22.66 6.99 8.78
C VAL A 65 -22.08 8.35 8.37
N ALA A 66 -21.10 8.37 7.46
CA ALA A 66 -20.51 9.60 6.93
C ALA A 66 -21.49 10.42 6.09
N ILE A 67 -22.38 9.77 5.33
CA ILE A 67 -23.47 10.45 4.59
C ILE A 67 -24.45 11.10 5.58
N VAL A 68 -24.86 10.37 6.60
CA VAL A 68 -25.75 10.91 7.66
C VAL A 68 -25.09 12.11 8.36
N GLU A 69 -23.80 12.01 8.69
CA GLU A 69 -23.03 13.13 9.27
C GLU A 69 -23.05 14.33 8.33
N THR A 70 -22.82 14.10 7.02
CA THR A 70 -22.84 15.15 5.99
C THR A 70 -24.18 15.87 5.91
N LEU A 71 -25.28 15.12 5.94
CA LEU A 71 -26.64 15.67 5.89
C LEU A 71 -26.97 16.51 7.14
N ILE A 72 -26.43 16.13 8.30
CA ILE A 72 -26.64 16.86 9.56
C ILE A 72 -25.74 18.11 9.63
N SER A 73 -24.45 17.97 9.27
CA SER A 73 -23.46 19.04 9.37
C SER A 73 -23.55 20.06 8.23
N GLY A 74 -24.09 19.65 7.07
CA GLY A 74 -24.11 20.47 5.84
C GLY A 74 -22.76 20.60 5.13
N ASP A 75 -21.70 19.95 5.64
CA ASP A 75 -20.35 20.04 5.06
C ASP A 75 -20.08 18.85 4.12
N CYS A 76 -20.02 19.14 2.81
CA CYS A 76 -19.74 18.15 1.75
C CYS A 76 -18.27 18.16 1.29
N THR A 77 -17.36 18.85 1.97
CA THR A 77 -15.99 19.04 1.48
C THR A 77 -15.16 17.76 1.62
N ILE A 78 -14.66 17.25 0.49
CA ILE A 78 -13.63 16.21 0.44
C ILE A 78 -12.29 16.93 0.27
N GLY A 79 -11.53 17.11 1.33
CA GLY A 79 -10.28 17.90 1.36
C GLY A 79 -9.09 17.20 0.69
N GLY A 80 -9.30 16.38 -0.36
CA GLY A 80 -8.28 15.53 -0.95
C GLY A 80 -8.00 15.79 -2.42
N SER A 81 -7.17 14.95 -3.02
CA SER A 81 -6.87 14.98 -4.45
C SER A 81 -7.98 14.34 -5.27
N ARG A 82 -8.82 15.17 -5.91
CA ARG A 82 -9.86 14.67 -6.83
C ARG A 82 -9.29 13.82 -7.96
N GLY A 83 -8.11 14.17 -8.49
CA GLY A 83 -7.48 13.42 -9.57
C GLY A 83 -7.12 11.98 -9.18
N ILE A 84 -6.67 11.75 -7.93
CA ILE A 84 -6.39 10.40 -7.41
C ILE A 84 -7.69 9.59 -7.28
N LEU A 85 -8.75 10.17 -6.71
CA LEU A 85 -10.04 9.48 -6.59
C LEU A 85 -10.64 9.18 -7.96
N LEU A 86 -10.56 10.12 -8.91
CA LEU A 86 -11.08 9.95 -10.26
C LEU A 86 -10.33 8.86 -11.04
N SER A 87 -9.00 8.74 -10.88
CA SER A 87 -8.25 7.65 -11.53
C SER A 87 -8.63 6.27 -10.96
N MET A 88 -8.89 6.15 -9.65
CA MET A 88 -9.40 4.91 -9.07
C MET A 88 -10.82 4.59 -9.56
N ILE A 89 -11.70 5.58 -9.68
CA ILE A 89 -13.06 5.42 -10.25
C ILE A 89 -12.96 5.04 -11.73
N ALA A 90 -12.05 5.61 -12.49
CA ALA A 90 -11.83 5.25 -13.89
C ALA A 90 -11.39 3.79 -14.05
N LEU A 91 -10.56 3.29 -13.13
CA LEU A 91 -10.18 1.88 -13.10
C LEU A 91 -11.37 0.96 -12.77
N CYS A 92 -12.27 1.39 -11.86
CA CYS A 92 -13.55 0.70 -11.62
C CYS A 92 -14.42 0.69 -12.91
N GLY A 93 -14.47 1.80 -13.63
CA GLY A 93 -15.18 1.91 -14.90
C GLY A 93 -14.62 0.97 -15.98
N LEU A 94 -13.29 0.88 -16.10
CA LEU A 94 -12.65 -0.08 -16.99
C LEU A 94 -13.02 -1.53 -16.60
N ALA A 95 -12.91 -1.88 -15.31
CA ALA A 95 -13.29 -3.20 -14.82
C ALA A 95 -14.76 -3.53 -15.11
N LEU A 96 -15.66 -2.54 -14.97
CA LEU A 96 -17.09 -2.71 -15.30
C LEU A 96 -17.30 -3.01 -16.78
N ILE A 97 -16.62 -2.27 -17.68
CA ILE A 97 -16.65 -2.53 -19.13
C ILE A 97 -16.16 -3.94 -19.44
N GLN A 98 -15.12 -4.42 -18.75
CA GLN A 98 -14.58 -5.76 -18.94
C GLN A 98 -15.56 -6.88 -18.56
N THR A 99 -16.59 -6.60 -17.74
CA THR A 99 -17.63 -7.60 -17.38
C THR A 99 -18.75 -7.72 -18.39
N ILE A 100 -18.77 -6.89 -19.44
CA ILE A 100 -19.83 -6.90 -20.45
C ILE A 100 -19.65 -8.12 -21.36
N ASN A 101 -20.72 -8.89 -21.55
CA ASN A 101 -20.75 -10.02 -22.48
C ASN A 101 -21.05 -9.53 -23.87
N PHE A 102 -20.14 -9.77 -24.83
CA PHE A 102 -20.30 -9.40 -26.23
C PHE A 102 -20.70 -10.57 -27.14
N ARG A 103 -20.57 -11.80 -26.65
CA ARG A 103 -20.98 -13.00 -27.37
C ARG A 103 -22.31 -13.51 -26.82
N SER A 104 -23.32 -13.61 -27.67
CA SER A 104 -24.46 -14.50 -27.40
C SER A 104 -23.92 -15.93 -27.25
N ALA A 105 -24.42 -16.64 -26.27
CA ALA A 105 -24.10 -18.05 -26.09
C ALA A 105 -24.69 -18.84 -27.25
N ASP A 106 -23.97 -18.91 -28.38
CA ASP A 106 -24.18 -19.95 -29.37
C ASP A 106 -23.66 -21.26 -28.77
N THR A 107 -24.60 -22.06 -28.33
CA THR A 107 -24.44 -23.27 -27.52
C THR A 107 -23.87 -24.46 -28.31
N ASP A 108 -23.33 -24.27 -29.50
CA ASP A 108 -23.01 -25.39 -30.40
C ASP A 108 -21.54 -25.56 -30.79
N SER A 109 -20.61 -24.97 -30.07
CA SER A 109 -19.21 -25.27 -30.30
C SER A 109 -18.62 -26.12 -29.18
N THR A 110 -18.62 -27.43 -29.41
CA THR A 110 -17.96 -28.49 -28.62
C THR A 110 -16.43 -28.37 -28.49
N VAL A 111 -15.85 -27.27 -28.92
CA VAL A 111 -14.44 -26.95 -28.74
C VAL A 111 -14.36 -25.57 -28.09
N ALA A 112 -14.31 -25.56 -26.77
CA ALA A 112 -13.86 -24.38 -26.05
C ALA A 112 -12.46 -24.04 -26.58
N ARG A 113 -12.35 -23.09 -27.50
CA ARG A 113 -11.04 -22.56 -27.96
C ARG A 113 -10.37 -21.97 -26.74
N LEU A 114 -9.24 -22.52 -26.35
CA LEU A 114 -8.37 -21.95 -25.33
C LEU A 114 -8.24 -20.45 -25.57
N GLY A 115 -8.66 -19.62 -24.58
CA GLY A 115 -8.63 -18.16 -24.69
C GLY A 115 -9.87 -17.49 -25.29
N ALA A 116 -10.98 -18.18 -25.57
CA ALA A 116 -12.24 -17.59 -25.97
C ALA A 116 -13.20 -17.46 -24.78
N TRP A 117 -13.35 -16.25 -24.24
CA TRP A 117 -14.28 -15.93 -23.17
C TRP A 117 -15.51 -15.20 -23.74
N ASN A 118 -16.67 -15.32 -23.05
CA ASN A 118 -17.91 -14.64 -23.46
C ASN A 118 -17.91 -13.15 -23.17
N ALA A 119 -17.07 -12.69 -22.24
CA ALA A 119 -16.84 -11.29 -21.90
C ALA A 119 -15.40 -10.88 -22.28
N ILE A 120 -15.07 -9.61 -22.13
CA ILE A 120 -13.68 -9.14 -22.23
C ILE A 120 -12.85 -9.76 -21.11
N SER A 121 -13.39 -9.79 -19.88
CA SER A 121 -12.75 -10.47 -18.76
C SER A 121 -12.82 -11.98 -18.91
N ALA A 122 -11.69 -12.65 -18.66
CA ALA A 122 -11.61 -14.11 -18.56
C ALA A 122 -12.39 -14.67 -17.36
N ASP A 123 -12.54 -13.87 -16.29
CA ASP A 123 -13.40 -14.16 -15.15
C ASP A 123 -14.23 -12.93 -14.77
N PRO A 124 -15.43 -12.76 -15.35
CA PRO A 124 -16.31 -11.63 -15.04
C PRO A 124 -16.79 -11.62 -13.59
N TYR A 125 -16.87 -12.79 -12.93
CA TYR A 125 -17.29 -12.89 -11.53
C TYR A 125 -16.23 -12.30 -10.60
N GLN A 126 -14.98 -12.72 -10.71
CA GLN A 126 -13.88 -12.16 -9.93
C GLN A 126 -13.64 -10.68 -10.25
N THR A 127 -13.85 -10.27 -11.52
CA THR A 127 -13.75 -8.86 -11.90
C THR A 127 -14.82 -8.00 -11.19
N ARG A 128 -16.03 -8.52 -10.95
CA ARG A 128 -17.06 -7.83 -10.14
C ARG A 128 -16.63 -7.71 -8.67
N PHE A 129 -16.02 -8.76 -8.10
CA PHE A 129 -15.43 -8.66 -6.76
C PHE A 129 -14.31 -7.63 -6.68
N PHE A 130 -13.45 -7.58 -7.68
CA PHE A 130 -12.40 -6.57 -7.78
C PHE A 130 -13.01 -5.15 -7.80
N ILE A 131 -14.09 -4.93 -8.56
CA ILE A 131 -14.80 -3.63 -8.58
C ILE A 131 -15.29 -3.26 -7.18
N LEU A 132 -15.96 -4.16 -6.48
CA LEU A 132 -16.46 -3.90 -5.13
C LEU A 132 -15.33 -3.58 -4.15
N GLN A 133 -14.24 -4.32 -4.21
CA GLN A 133 -13.06 -4.09 -3.38
C GLN A 133 -12.41 -2.74 -3.70
N LEU A 134 -12.24 -2.40 -4.99
CA LEU A 134 -11.64 -1.14 -5.40
C LEU A 134 -12.54 0.06 -5.07
N LEU A 135 -13.87 -0.07 -5.18
CA LEU A 135 -14.83 0.93 -4.72
C LEU A 135 -14.74 1.15 -3.21
N ALA A 136 -14.63 0.07 -2.42
CA ALA A 136 -14.44 0.18 -0.98
C ALA A 136 -13.11 0.87 -0.63
N LEU A 137 -12.00 0.53 -1.30
CA LEU A 137 -10.70 1.19 -1.14
C LEU A 137 -10.77 2.68 -1.53
N THR A 138 -11.44 3.00 -2.64
CA THR A 138 -11.66 4.39 -3.09
C THR A 138 -12.48 5.19 -2.06
N THR A 139 -13.54 4.58 -1.54
CA THR A 139 -14.38 5.17 -0.48
C THR A 139 -13.57 5.37 0.81
N CYS A 140 -12.78 4.36 1.21
CA CYS A 140 -11.88 4.47 2.37
C CYS A 140 -10.92 5.65 2.22
N LEU A 141 -10.27 5.81 1.06
CA LEU A 141 -9.39 6.94 0.77
C LEU A 141 -10.14 8.29 0.82
N ALA A 142 -11.34 8.37 0.25
CA ALA A 142 -12.17 9.57 0.29
C ALA A 142 -12.55 9.94 1.74
N LEU A 143 -12.90 8.96 2.56
CA LEU A 143 -13.18 9.15 3.99
C LEU A 143 -11.93 9.58 4.76
N LEU A 144 -10.77 8.99 4.51
CA LEU A 144 -9.50 9.44 5.09
C LEU A 144 -9.21 10.90 4.73
N TYR A 145 -9.40 11.29 3.46
CA TYR A 145 -9.27 12.69 3.05
C TYR A 145 -10.24 13.62 3.79
N ARG A 146 -11.48 13.16 3.99
CA ARG A 146 -12.50 13.98 4.64
C ARG A 146 -12.25 14.12 6.14
N TYR A 147 -11.96 13.02 6.85
CA TYR A 147 -11.95 12.99 8.32
C TYR A 147 -10.57 13.24 8.95
N CYS A 148 -9.44 13.09 8.24
CA CYS A 148 -8.12 13.48 8.73
C CYS A 148 -7.86 14.99 8.55
N ARG A 149 -8.74 15.86 9.09
CA ARG A 149 -8.70 17.33 8.84
C ARG A 149 -7.67 18.07 9.69
N THR A 150 -7.32 17.57 10.86
CA THR A 150 -6.46 18.25 11.82
C THR A 150 -5.10 17.57 11.96
N PRO A 151 -4.04 18.32 12.33
CA PRO A 151 -2.74 17.72 12.63
C PRO A 151 -2.80 16.63 13.70
N ALA A 152 -3.71 16.75 14.69
CA ALA A 152 -3.91 15.74 15.74
C ALA A 152 -4.41 14.41 15.16
N ARG A 153 -5.43 14.43 14.27
CA ARG A 153 -5.94 13.23 13.60
C ARG A 153 -4.93 12.59 12.64
N ILE A 154 -4.18 13.42 11.90
CA ILE A 154 -3.09 12.94 11.04
C ILE A 154 -2.02 12.24 11.90
N ASN A 155 -1.63 12.84 13.03
CA ASN A 155 -0.69 12.20 13.96
C ASN A 155 -1.23 10.89 14.51
N LEU A 156 -2.49 10.83 14.90
CA LEU A 156 -3.10 9.59 15.39
C LEU A 156 -3.09 8.50 14.33
N LEU A 157 -3.45 8.82 13.08
CA LEU A 157 -3.37 7.88 11.98
C LEU A 157 -1.93 7.36 11.78
N ILE A 158 -0.93 8.26 11.80
CA ILE A 158 0.49 7.86 11.72
C ILE A 158 0.84 6.88 12.84
N HIS A 159 0.46 7.19 14.10
CA HIS A 159 0.77 6.32 15.23
C HIS A 159 0.04 4.97 15.14
N VAL A 160 -1.19 4.92 14.60
CA VAL A 160 -1.90 3.66 14.36
C VAL A 160 -1.15 2.81 13.32
N ILE A 161 -0.71 3.39 12.20
CA ILE A 161 0.08 2.67 11.20
C ILE A 161 1.40 2.14 11.81
N LEU A 162 2.13 2.98 12.55
CA LEU A 162 3.36 2.57 13.22
C LEU A 162 3.08 1.48 14.27
N GLY A 163 2.00 1.60 15.03
CA GLY A 163 1.58 0.59 16.02
C GLY A 163 1.28 -0.76 15.38
N ILE A 164 0.57 -0.79 14.25
CA ILE A 164 0.31 -1.99 13.46
C ILE A 164 1.63 -2.64 13.03
N GLY A 165 2.54 -1.86 12.45
CA GLY A 165 3.82 -2.37 11.99
C GLY A 165 4.70 -2.92 13.12
N VAL A 166 4.81 -2.17 14.23
CA VAL A 166 5.58 -2.60 15.41
C VAL A 166 4.97 -3.88 16.03
N ALA A 167 3.65 -3.93 16.21
CA ALA A 167 2.97 -5.11 16.73
C ALA A 167 3.18 -6.33 15.84
N SER A 168 3.05 -6.16 14.51
CA SER A 168 3.30 -7.21 13.52
C SER A 168 4.77 -7.66 13.53
N ALA A 169 5.71 -6.72 13.69
CA ALA A 169 7.14 -7.02 13.78
C ALA A 169 7.48 -7.84 15.02
N VAL A 170 7.02 -7.38 16.19
CA VAL A 170 7.23 -8.09 17.47
C VAL A 170 6.59 -9.48 17.41
N PHE A 171 5.35 -9.59 16.94
CA PHE A 171 4.68 -10.89 16.76
C PHE A 171 5.50 -11.81 15.83
N GLY A 172 6.01 -11.28 14.71
CA GLY A 172 6.81 -12.06 13.77
C GLY A 172 8.13 -12.56 14.37
N ILE A 173 8.85 -11.71 15.11
CA ILE A 173 10.10 -12.08 15.78
C ILE A 173 9.84 -13.16 16.84
N VAL A 174 8.85 -12.93 17.73
CA VAL A 174 8.50 -13.88 18.80
C VAL A 174 8.06 -15.21 18.20
N ARG A 175 7.19 -15.17 17.18
CA ARG A 175 6.71 -16.38 16.52
C ARG A 175 7.84 -17.18 15.88
N GLN A 176 8.78 -16.54 15.19
CA GLN A 176 9.92 -17.22 14.57
C GLN A 176 10.85 -17.87 15.59
N THR A 177 10.97 -17.31 16.79
CA THR A 177 11.82 -17.86 17.86
C THR A 177 11.16 -19.02 18.61
N VAL A 178 9.85 -19.04 18.73
CA VAL A 178 9.08 -20.01 19.52
C VAL A 178 8.49 -21.13 18.66
N GLN A 179 8.12 -20.84 17.42
CA GLN A 179 7.44 -21.79 16.55
C GLN A 179 8.43 -22.63 15.75
N HIS A 180 8.48 -23.93 16.03
CA HIS A 180 9.26 -24.91 15.26
C HIS A 180 8.39 -25.76 14.33
N GLU A 181 7.07 -25.83 14.57
CA GLU A 181 6.09 -26.64 13.84
C GLU A 181 5.09 -25.76 13.07
N PRO A 182 4.56 -26.21 11.91
CA PRO A 182 3.46 -25.55 11.22
C PRO A 182 2.21 -25.49 12.11
N GLY A 183 1.51 -24.38 12.11
CA GLY A 183 0.16 -24.29 12.67
C GLY A 183 0.02 -23.72 14.07
N PHE A 184 1.09 -23.45 14.81
CA PHE A 184 0.97 -22.78 16.10
C PHE A 184 0.29 -21.40 15.96
N VAL A 185 -0.86 -21.22 16.62
CA VAL A 185 -1.70 -20.00 16.59
C VAL A 185 -2.30 -19.68 15.20
N LEU A 186 -1.57 -19.91 14.10
CA LEU A 186 -1.99 -19.61 12.74
C LEU A 186 -1.67 -20.79 11.80
N PRO A 187 -2.56 -21.78 11.67
CA PRO A 187 -2.29 -23.06 11.00
C PRO A 187 -1.92 -22.96 9.52
N ARG A 188 -2.30 -21.88 8.83
CA ARG A 188 -1.99 -21.69 7.39
C ARG A 188 -0.63 -21.05 7.10
N THR A 189 0.11 -20.64 8.12
CA THR A 189 1.44 -20.05 7.92
C THR A 189 2.51 -21.11 8.09
N MET A 190 3.16 -21.45 6.98
CA MET A 190 4.25 -22.43 6.96
C MET A 190 5.61 -21.77 7.17
N PRO A 191 6.52 -22.38 7.93
CA PRO A 191 7.90 -21.91 8.06
C PRO A 191 8.56 -21.74 6.68
N GLY A 192 9.33 -20.64 6.50
CA GLY A 192 10.03 -20.33 5.24
C GLY A 192 9.17 -19.67 4.15
N ILE A 193 7.86 -19.91 4.12
CA ILE A 193 6.91 -19.31 3.17
C ILE A 193 6.21 -18.09 3.79
N GLY A 194 5.60 -18.27 4.96
CA GLY A 194 4.94 -17.21 5.72
C GLY A 194 5.85 -16.56 6.75
N TYR A 195 5.45 -15.37 7.23
CA TYR A 195 6.09 -14.68 8.33
C TYR A 195 5.06 -13.89 9.15
N ALA A 196 5.23 -13.83 10.46
CA ALA A 196 4.25 -13.24 11.37
C ALA A 196 2.83 -13.79 11.11
N GLN A 197 1.86 -12.91 10.91
CA GLN A 197 0.48 -13.26 10.56
C GLN A 197 0.24 -13.39 9.05
N PHE A 198 1.26 -13.29 8.20
CA PHE A 198 1.12 -13.37 6.76
C PHE A 198 1.44 -14.77 6.23
N VAL A 199 0.64 -15.23 5.28
CA VAL A 199 0.87 -16.49 4.55
C VAL A 199 2.12 -16.40 3.68
N ASN A 200 2.44 -15.20 3.15
CA ASN A 200 3.64 -14.93 2.35
C ASN A 200 4.52 -13.88 3.03
N LYS A 201 5.79 -14.22 3.22
CA LYS A 201 6.80 -13.35 3.85
C LYS A 201 7.05 -12.04 3.08
N ASN A 202 6.87 -12.03 1.75
CA ASN A 202 7.05 -10.83 0.95
C ASN A 202 5.95 -9.79 1.24
N HIS A 203 4.72 -10.24 1.43
CA HIS A 203 3.60 -9.37 1.78
C HIS A 203 3.78 -8.77 3.19
N PHE A 204 4.35 -9.54 4.12
CA PHE A 204 4.76 -9.02 5.42
C PHE A 204 5.84 -7.95 5.26
N ALA A 205 6.88 -8.22 4.44
CA ALA A 205 7.96 -7.29 4.18
C ALA A 205 7.45 -5.96 3.62
N LEU A 206 6.45 -5.98 2.72
CA LEU A 206 5.82 -4.76 2.18
C LEU A 206 5.18 -3.90 3.30
N LEU A 207 4.50 -4.52 4.28
CA LEU A 207 3.98 -3.78 5.43
C LEU A 207 5.12 -3.17 6.26
N MET A 208 6.19 -3.94 6.49
CA MET A 208 7.33 -3.48 7.28
C MET A 208 8.04 -2.30 6.61
N GLU A 209 8.28 -2.35 5.30
CA GLU A 209 8.96 -1.25 4.60
C GLU A 209 8.09 0.02 4.53
N MET A 210 6.76 -0.10 4.37
CA MET A 210 5.85 1.06 4.47
C MET A 210 5.93 1.71 5.86
N THR A 211 5.90 0.89 6.90
CA THR A 211 6.00 1.34 8.30
C THR A 211 7.36 1.95 8.60
N LEU A 212 8.43 1.28 8.15
CA LEU A 212 9.82 1.73 8.36
C LEU A 212 10.07 3.07 7.66
N GLY A 213 9.65 3.20 6.39
CA GLY A 213 9.77 4.44 5.63
C GLY A 213 9.03 5.60 6.30
N LEU A 214 7.79 5.38 6.74
CA LEU A 214 7.01 6.38 7.46
C LEU A 214 7.65 6.74 8.81
N GLY A 215 8.02 5.75 9.63
CA GLY A 215 8.56 5.96 10.97
C GLY A 215 9.91 6.65 10.97
N VAL A 216 10.84 6.18 10.12
CA VAL A 216 12.16 6.82 9.93
C VAL A 216 11.99 8.22 9.36
N GLY A 217 11.11 8.39 8.37
CA GLY A 217 10.82 9.70 7.79
C GLY A 217 10.29 10.71 8.81
N ILE A 218 9.34 10.33 9.66
CA ILE A 218 8.83 11.17 10.74
C ILE A 218 9.94 11.49 11.75
N GLY A 219 10.73 10.50 12.17
CA GLY A 219 11.83 10.68 13.11
C GLY A 219 12.91 11.66 12.62
N LEU A 220 13.30 11.56 11.34
CA LEU A 220 14.37 12.37 10.75
C LEU A 220 13.91 13.77 10.27
N LEU A 221 12.70 13.86 9.73
CA LEU A 221 12.26 15.05 8.99
C LEU A 221 11.43 16.00 9.84
N ARG A 222 10.86 15.54 10.94
CA ARG A 222 10.11 16.36 11.87
C ARG A 222 11.08 16.97 12.90
N SER A 223 10.86 18.25 13.26
CA SER A 223 11.66 18.90 14.30
C SER A 223 11.24 18.39 15.69
N PHE A 224 11.79 17.24 16.07
CA PHE A 224 11.65 16.69 17.41
C PHE A 224 12.84 17.07 18.30
N ASN A 225 12.62 17.09 19.62
CA ASN A 225 13.69 17.02 20.58
C ASN A 225 14.37 15.61 20.51
N ARG A 226 15.57 15.53 21.03
CA ARG A 226 16.40 14.30 20.98
C ARG A 226 15.64 13.06 21.50
N ASP A 227 14.90 13.20 22.60
CA ASP A 227 14.21 12.10 23.25
C ASP A 227 13.12 11.48 22.35
N ARG A 228 12.29 12.33 21.73
CA ARG A 228 11.27 11.86 20.79
C ARG A 228 11.88 11.19 19.56
N MET A 229 12.95 11.73 19.03
CA MET A 229 13.67 11.10 17.92
C MET A 229 14.17 9.70 18.31
N MET A 230 14.75 9.55 19.51
CA MET A 230 15.21 8.25 20.01
C MET A 230 14.07 7.24 20.17
N ILE A 231 12.88 7.69 20.59
CA ILE A 231 11.70 6.82 20.67
C ILE A 231 11.34 6.27 19.27
N TYR A 232 11.31 7.12 18.24
CA TYR A 232 11.03 6.64 16.87
C TYR A 232 12.10 5.67 16.37
N VAL A 233 13.37 5.92 16.63
CA VAL A 233 14.46 5.00 16.30
C VAL A 233 14.28 3.66 17.02
N ALA A 234 13.98 3.68 18.31
CA ALA A 234 13.76 2.46 19.10
C ALA A 234 12.54 1.66 18.60
N LEU A 235 11.44 2.33 18.21
CA LEU A 235 10.25 1.69 17.65
C LEU A 235 10.51 1.11 16.25
N MET A 236 11.40 1.69 15.45
CA MET A 236 11.70 1.20 14.11
C MET A 236 12.73 0.05 14.12
N LEU A 237 13.46 -0.15 15.19
CA LEU A 237 14.43 -1.24 15.30
C LEU A 237 13.78 -2.64 15.15
N PRO A 238 12.72 -3.02 15.90
CA PRO A 238 12.04 -4.29 15.69
C PRO A 238 11.43 -4.42 14.29
N VAL A 239 10.93 -3.33 13.69
CA VAL A 239 10.39 -3.34 12.32
C VAL A 239 11.48 -3.67 11.31
N TRP A 240 12.64 -3.03 11.42
CA TRP A 240 13.81 -3.33 10.61
C TRP A 240 14.31 -4.77 10.81
N THR A 241 14.44 -5.21 12.06
CA THR A 241 14.86 -6.58 12.39
C THR A 241 13.91 -7.62 11.79
N ALA A 242 12.59 -7.43 11.94
CA ALA A 242 11.58 -8.33 11.39
C ALA A 242 11.61 -8.35 9.85
N LEU A 243 11.82 -7.20 9.20
CA LEU A 243 11.98 -7.10 7.75
C LEU A 243 13.17 -7.96 7.28
N VAL A 244 14.31 -7.84 7.92
CA VAL A 244 15.51 -8.64 7.59
C VAL A 244 15.29 -10.12 7.84
N LEU A 245 14.73 -10.48 9.01
CA LEU A 245 14.43 -11.86 9.39
C LEU A 245 13.35 -12.53 8.50
N SER A 246 12.49 -11.75 7.87
CA SER A 246 11.53 -12.28 6.89
C SER A 246 12.21 -12.91 5.67
N ASN A 247 13.48 -12.60 5.45
CA ASN A 247 14.26 -13.07 4.30
C ASN A 247 13.56 -12.79 2.94
N SER A 248 12.92 -11.62 2.83
CA SER A 248 12.30 -11.14 1.58
C SER A 248 13.31 -10.33 0.78
N ARG A 249 13.72 -10.87 -0.38
CA ARG A 249 14.64 -10.16 -1.30
C ARG A 249 14.05 -8.85 -1.80
N GLY A 250 12.74 -8.86 -2.15
CA GLY A 250 12.01 -7.66 -2.55
C GLY A 250 11.99 -6.61 -1.44
N GLY A 251 11.70 -7.02 -0.18
CA GLY A 251 11.70 -6.13 0.96
C GLY A 251 13.07 -5.48 1.25
N ILE A 252 14.16 -6.25 1.13
CA ILE A 252 15.51 -5.71 1.30
C ILE A 252 15.87 -4.72 0.20
N LEU A 253 15.56 -5.04 -1.07
CA LEU A 253 15.77 -4.15 -2.20
C LEU A 253 15.01 -2.83 -2.02
N SER A 254 13.76 -2.91 -1.60
CA SER A 254 12.91 -1.74 -1.34
C SER A 254 13.43 -0.90 -0.17
N MET A 255 13.89 -1.54 0.91
CA MET A 255 14.52 -0.85 2.03
C MET A 255 15.79 -0.09 1.59
N LEU A 256 16.64 -0.70 0.76
CA LEU A 256 17.82 -0.03 0.22
C LEU A 256 17.43 1.17 -0.64
N ALA A 257 16.40 1.05 -1.48
CA ALA A 257 15.87 2.17 -2.25
C ALA A 257 15.35 3.30 -1.34
N GLN A 258 14.65 2.98 -0.25
CA GLN A 258 14.22 3.97 0.75
C GLN A 258 15.40 4.69 1.39
N VAL A 259 16.48 4.00 1.71
CA VAL A 259 17.71 4.62 2.25
C VAL A 259 18.32 5.60 1.26
N VAL A 260 18.38 5.22 -0.04
CA VAL A 260 18.87 6.10 -1.10
C VAL A 260 17.97 7.36 -1.22
N VAL A 261 16.65 7.17 -1.26
CA VAL A 261 15.69 8.30 -1.34
C VAL A 261 15.80 9.19 -0.11
N ALA A 262 15.89 8.62 1.09
CA ALA A 262 16.08 9.38 2.34
C ALA A 262 17.38 10.19 2.30
N GLY A 263 18.48 9.59 1.84
CA GLY A 263 19.76 10.28 1.65
C GLY A 263 19.66 11.46 0.71
N LEU A 264 19.02 11.30 -0.45
CA LEU A 264 18.81 12.37 -1.44
C LEU A 264 17.95 13.52 -0.87
N LEU A 265 16.89 13.20 -0.12
CA LEU A 265 16.03 14.20 0.53
C LEU A 265 16.77 14.99 1.61
N LEU A 266 17.59 14.33 2.42
CA LEU A 266 18.42 14.99 3.43
C LEU A 266 19.50 15.88 2.81
N MET A 267 20.11 15.43 1.70
CA MET A 267 21.09 16.25 0.96
C MET A 267 20.46 17.54 0.46
N ARG A 268 19.30 17.48 -0.20
CA ARG A 268 18.58 18.65 -0.69
C ARG A 268 18.17 19.63 0.41
N ARG A 269 17.73 19.11 1.56
CA ARG A 269 17.28 19.96 2.67
C ARG A 269 18.40 20.78 3.28
N TRP A 270 19.64 20.31 3.23
CA TRP A 270 20.78 20.98 3.84
C TRP A 270 21.45 22.00 2.92
N ASP A 271 21.38 21.82 1.61
CA ASP A 271 21.94 22.78 0.66
C ASP A 271 21.23 24.17 0.72
N PHE A 272 19.94 24.18 1.12
CA PHE A 272 19.17 25.43 1.27
C PHE A 272 19.51 26.26 2.54
N LYS A 273 20.24 25.72 3.50
CA LYS A 273 20.51 26.42 4.79
C LYS A 273 21.97 26.65 5.12
N SER A 274 22.91 26.23 4.31
CA SER A 274 24.33 26.25 4.68
C SER A 274 25.18 27.07 3.71
N GLU A 275 25.43 28.31 4.05
CA GLU A 275 26.62 29.05 3.58
C GLU A 275 27.95 28.57 4.23
N ARG A 276 27.89 27.56 5.11
CA ARG A 276 29.06 27.00 5.82
C ARG A 276 29.72 25.87 5.03
N GLY A 277 30.88 26.23 4.51
CA GLY A 277 31.94 25.50 3.83
C GLY A 277 31.99 23.98 3.74
N GLY A 278 32.79 23.49 2.82
CA GLY A 278 32.99 22.10 2.41
C GLY A 278 33.12 21.04 3.53
N ARG A 279 33.59 21.39 4.72
CA ARG A 279 33.70 20.50 5.90
C ARG A 279 32.36 19.94 6.37
N VAL A 280 31.30 20.78 6.42
CA VAL A 280 29.95 20.33 6.84
C VAL A 280 29.37 19.37 5.82
N ARG A 281 29.59 19.63 4.53
CA ARG A 281 29.16 18.76 3.44
C ARG A 281 29.87 17.39 3.46
N ILE A 282 31.20 17.40 3.69
CA ILE A 282 31.98 16.18 3.81
C ILE A 282 31.52 15.35 5.03
N MET A 283 31.34 15.98 6.21
CA MET A 283 30.90 15.31 7.42
C MET A 283 29.49 14.73 7.27
N ARG A 284 28.57 15.43 6.61
CA ARG A 284 27.25 14.94 6.27
C ARG A 284 27.29 13.71 5.36
N ASN A 285 28.06 13.80 4.26
CA ASN A 285 28.18 12.69 3.32
C ASN A 285 28.85 11.47 3.96
N ALA A 286 29.85 11.69 4.82
CA ALA A 286 30.48 10.63 5.62
C ALA A 286 29.47 10.00 6.59
N MET A 287 28.62 10.81 7.25
CA MET A 287 27.59 10.30 8.16
C MET A 287 26.49 9.53 7.44
N LEU A 288 26.08 9.98 6.23
CA LEU A 288 25.14 9.22 5.39
C LEU A 288 25.75 7.91 4.89
N LEU A 289 27.01 7.93 4.46
CA LEU A 289 27.73 6.74 4.06
C LEU A 289 27.86 5.76 5.23
N LEU A 290 28.20 6.26 6.41
CA LEU A 290 28.27 5.47 7.64
C LEU A 290 26.91 4.83 7.97
N LEU A 291 25.82 5.60 7.89
CA LEU A 291 24.47 5.10 8.13
C LEU A 291 24.10 3.99 7.13
N VAL A 292 24.34 4.19 5.85
CA VAL A 292 24.11 3.19 4.80
C VAL A 292 24.94 1.94 5.06
N THR A 293 26.22 2.12 5.39
CA THR A 293 27.13 1.01 5.70
C THR A 293 26.69 0.25 6.96
N MET A 294 26.27 0.96 8.01
CA MET A 294 25.76 0.33 9.23
C MET A 294 24.45 -0.45 8.97
N ILE A 295 23.54 0.09 8.18
CA ILE A 295 22.30 -0.62 7.79
C ILE A 295 22.66 -1.86 6.97
N ALA A 296 23.54 -1.73 5.98
CA ALA A 296 23.99 -2.86 5.16
C ALA A 296 24.70 -3.93 6.00
N ALA A 297 25.66 -3.51 6.85
CA ALA A 297 26.39 -4.42 7.74
C ALA A 297 25.45 -5.08 8.76
N GLY A 298 24.52 -4.33 9.35
CA GLY A 298 23.50 -4.87 10.25
C GLY A 298 22.57 -5.86 9.55
N THR A 299 22.17 -5.58 8.32
CA THR A 299 21.37 -6.48 7.49
C THR A 299 22.12 -7.79 7.21
N LEU A 300 23.41 -7.70 6.88
CA LEU A 300 24.28 -8.86 6.69
C LEU A 300 24.51 -9.62 8.01
N TRP A 301 24.66 -8.89 9.12
CA TRP A 301 24.86 -9.53 10.43
C TRP A 301 23.62 -10.30 10.91
N VAL A 302 22.42 -9.70 10.78
CA VAL A 302 21.16 -10.31 11.27
C VAL A 302 20.68 -11.44 10.37
N GLY A 303 20.92 -11.33 9.05
CA GLY A 303 20.40 -12.25 8.06
C GLY A 303 21.43 -12.87 7.12
N GLY A 304 22.74 -12.70 7.37
CA GLY A 304 23.81 -12.97 6.40
C GLY A 304 23.76 -14.35 5.77
N ASP A 305 23.71 -15.41 6.56
CA ASP A 305 23.71 -16.78 6.04
C ASP A 305 22.42 -17.09 5.25
N ARG A 306 21.26 -16.66 5.76
CA ARG A 306 19.97 -16.85 5.07
C ARG A 306 19.86 -15.96 3.83
N LEU A 307 20.38 -14.74 3.89
CA LEU A 307 20.41 -13.83 2.75
C LEU A 307 21.37 -14.31 1.69
N ALA A 308 22.60 -14.72 2.08
CA ALA A 308 23.58 -15.25 1.13
C ALA A 308 23.04 -16.47 0.39
N SER A 309 22.41 -17.42 1.09
CA SER A 309 21.76 -18.57 0.45
C SER A 309 20.58 -18.15 -0.44
N SER A 310 19.77 -17.18 -0.04
CA SER A 310 18.65 -16.68 -0.85
C SER A 310 19.12 -15.94 -2.10
N PHE A 311 20.21 -15.16 -2.02
CA PHE A 311 20.77 -14.48 -3.19
C PHE A 311 21.55 -15.42 -4.10
N SER A 312 22.23 -16.43 -3.57
CA SER A 312 22.88 -17.46 -4.39
C SER A 312 21.88 -18.32 -5.16
N GLN A 313 20.67 -18.51 -4.64
CA GLN A 313 19.57 -19.21 -5.33
C GLN A 313 18.76 -18.27 -6.27
N ALA A 314 18.98 -16.95 -6.22
CA ALA A 314 18.24 -16.02 -7.05
C ALA A 314 18.37 -16.28 -8.56
N PRO A 315 19.56 -16.61 -9.12
CA PRO A 315 19.68 -16.95 -10.54
C PRO A 315 18.87 -18.19 -10.92
N THR A 316 18.83 -19.22 -10.04
CA THR A 316 18.08 -20.45 -10.28
C THR A 316 16.57 -20.25 -10.20
N ASP A 317 16.08 -19.38 -9.28
CA ASP A 317 14.65 -19.01 -9.22
C ASP A 317 14.18 -18.26 -10.47
N PHE A 318 15.10 -17.62 -11.20
CA PHE A 318 14.79 -16.95 -12.47
C PHE A 318 14.94 -17.87 -13.69
N THR A 319 15.82 -18.87 -13.67
CA THR A 319 16.24 -19.61 -14.87
C THR A 319 16.03 -21.12 -14.80
N GLU A 320 16.07 -21.74 -13.63
CA GLU A 320 15.98 -23.20 -13.49
C GLU A 320 14.76 -23.63 -12.66
N LYS A 321 14.12 -24.74 -13.07
CA LYS A 321 13.11 -25.44 -12.24
C LYS A 321 13.86 -26.15 -11.13
N PRO A 322 13.68 -25.79 -9.85
CA PRO A 322 14.24 -26.59 -8.76
C PRO A 322 13.58 -27.95 -8.79
N ALA A 323 14.36 -29.01 -8.93
CA ALA A 323 13.88 -30.39 -9.07
C ALA A 323 13.07 -30.87 -7.86
N ASP A 324 13.03 -30.12 -6.75
CA ASP A 324 12.45 -30.52 -5.47
C ASP A 324 11.46 -29.51 -4.85
N GLN A 325 11.05 -28.45 -5.58
CA GLN A 325 10.05 -27.52 -5.07
C GLN A 325 8.72 -27.65 -5.80
N ARG A 326 7.68 -27.93 -5.05
CA ARG A 326 6.28 -28.15 -5.46
C ARG A 326 5.57 -27.00 -6.20
N SER A 327 6.29 -25.93 -6.56
CA SER A 327 5.80 -24.83 -7.40
C SER A 327 6.83 -24.54 -8.51
N GLY A 328 6.99 -25.46 -9.44
CA GLY A 328 8.01 -25.46 -10.47
C GLY A 328 7.89 -24.43 -11.60
N VAL A 329 7.43 -23.20 -11.34
CA VAL A 329 7.30 -22.13 -12.34
C VAL A 329 8.20 -20.98 -11.97
N SER A 330 9.17 -20.65 -12.84
CA SER A 330 10.06 -19.51 -12.63
C SER A 330 9.32 -18.18 -12.86
N ARG A 331 9.75 -17.11 -12.19
CA ARG A 331 9.18 -15.76 -12.43
C ARG A 331 9.33 -15.30 -13.87
N ILE A 332 10.42 -15.68 -14.55
CA ILE A 332 10.64 -15.36 -15.97
C ILE A 332 9.58 -16.05 -16.83
N GLU A 333 9.28 -17.32 -16.58
CA GLU A 333 8.23 -18.05 -17.31
C GLU A 333 6.86 -17.37 -17.10
N ILE A 334 6.52 -16.97 -15.86
CA ILE A 334 5.30 -16.22 -15.55
C ILE A 334 5.27 -14.89 -16.32
N TRP A 335 6.38 -14.12 -16.31
CA TRP A 335 6.46 -12.84 -16.99
C TRP A 335 6.37 -12.98 -18.51
N GLN A 336 6.98 -14.03 -19.08
CA GLN A 336 6.87 -14.34 -20.52
C GLN A 336 5.43 -14.71 -20.89
N ALA A 337 4.76 -15.53 -20.09
CA ALA A 337 3.35 -15.86 -20.30
C ALA A 337 2.46 -14.61 -20.15
N THR A 338 2.71 -13.78 -19.13
CA THR A 338 2.00 -12.50 -18.93
C THR A 338 2.19 -11.54 -20.09
N TRP A 339 3.39 -11.47 -20.65
CA TRP A 339 3.67 -10.66 -21.83
C TRP A 339 2.94 -11.18 -23.07
N LYS A 340 2.91 -12.50 -23.30
CA LYS A 340 2.12 -13.12 -24.38
C LYS A 340 0.63 -12.80 -24.21
N MET A 341 0.12 -12.88 -22.98
CA MET A 341 -1.27 -12.53 -22.64
C MET A 341 -1.58 -11.06 -22.97
N PHE A 342 -0.68 -10.14 -22.61
CA PHE A 342 -0.80 -8.72 -22.97
C PHE A 342 -0.81 -8.52 -24.49
N THR A 343 0.13 -9.14 -25.23
CA THR A 343 0.20 -8.97 -26.70
C THR A 343 -1.03 -9.53 -27.43
N ALA A 344 -1.70 -10.51 -26.84
CA ALA A 344 -2.97 -11.04 -27.37
C ALA A 344 -4.17 -10.14 -27.05
N HIS A 345 -4.14 -9.39 -25.93
CA HIS A 345 -5.22 -8.52 -25.48
C HIS A 345 -4.73 -7.09 -25.13
N PRO A 346 -4.13 -6.33 -26.06
CA PRO A 346 -3.33 -5.17 -25.74
C PRO A 346 -4.14 -3.95 -25.25
N ILE A 347 -5.41 -3.80 -25.67
CA ILE A 347 -6.19 -2.57 -25.43
C ILE A 347 -6.86 -2.61 -24.07
N LEU A 348 -7.68 -3.62 -23.81
CA LEU A 348 -8.51 -3.74 -22.62
C LEU A 348 -7.99 -4.79 -21.63
N GLY A 349 -6.98 -5.57 -22.00
CA GLY A 349 -6.47 -6.69 -21.20
C GLY A 349 -7.46 -7.83 -21.07
N VAL A 350 -7.17 -8.75 -20.15
CA VAL A 350 -7.94 -9.97 -19.89
C VAL A 350 -8.92 -9.84 -18.73
N GLY A 351 -9.09 -8.66 -18.16
CA GLY A 351 -9.93 -8.38 -16.99
C GLY A 351 -9.13 -8.26 -15.71
N LEU A 352 -9.44 -7.22 -14.91
CA LEU A 352 -8.75 -6.89 -13.65
C LEU A 352 -8.99 -7.92 -12.52
N GLY A 353 -9.83 -8.92 -12.73
CA GLY A 353 -9.99 -10.11 -11.89
C GLY A 353 -9.80 -11.40 -12.67
N GLY A 354 -9.43 -11.32 -13.96
CA GLY A 354 -9.38 -12.47 -14.88
C GLY A 354 -7.98 -13.09 -15.05
N TYR A 355 -6.93 -12.51 -14.46
CA TYR A 355 -5.54 -12.93 -14.67
C TYR A 355 -5.33 -14.43 -14.45
N TRP A 356 -5.74 -14.95 -13.31
CA TRP A 356 -5.51 -16.34 -12.90
C TRP A 356 -6.19 -17.38 -13.82
N VAL A 357 -7.30 -17.01 -14.47
CA VAL A 357 -7.94 -17.84 -15.48
C VAL A 357 -7.23 -17.69 -16.83
N ALA A 358 -6.94 -16.45 -17.23
CA ALA A 358 -6.35 -16.18 -18.54
C ALA A 358 -4.95 -16.77 -18.69
N ILE A 359 -4.12 -16.75 -17.63
CA ILE A 359 -2.73 -17.23 -17.68
C ILE A 359 -2.63 -18.71 -18.09
N THR A 360 -3.66 -19.51 -17.81
CA THR A 360 -3.70 -20.93 -18.17
C THR A 360 -3.65 -21.17 -19.67
N ALA A 361 -4.06 -20.21 -20.49
CA ALA A 361 -3.98 -20.28 -21.95
C ALA A 361 -2.60 -19.93 -22.51
N TYR A 362 -1.72 -19.32 -21.72
CA TYR A 362 -0.42 -18.79 -22.15
C TYR A 362 0.76 -19.44 -21.44
N HIS A 363 0.48 -20.17 -20.36
CA HIS A 363 1.49 -20.84 -19.56
C HIS A 363 1.37 -22.35 -19.74
N ASP A 364 2.49 -22.99 -20.05
CA ASP A 364 2.59 -24.45 -20.24
C ASP A 364 2.80 -25.18 -18.90
N ALA A 365 2.11 -24.72 -17.85
CA ALA A 365 2.14 -25.38 -16.57
C ALA A 365 1.36 -26.70 -16.70
N SER A 366 2.06 -27.79 -16.68
CA SER A 366 1.57 -29.17 -16.72
C SER A 366 0.71 -29.58 -15.52
N GLY A 367 -0.28 -28.76 -15.14
CA GLY A 367 -1.34 -29.10 -14.18
C GLY A 367 -0.94 -29.13 -12.70
N VAL A 368 0.31 -28.90 -12.32
CA VAL A 368 0.75 -29.00 -10.92
C VAL A 368 0.65 -27.66 -10.15
N SER A 369 0.81 -26.54 -10.84
CA SER A 369 0.68 -25.20 -10.23
C SER A 369 0.32 -24.17 -11.28
N THR A 370 -0.86 -23.56 -11.14
CA THR A 370 -1.26 -22.40 -11.98
C THR A 370 -0.83 -21.13 -11.26
N PRO A 371 -0.04 -20.22 -11.90
CA PRO A 371 0.24 -18.92 -11.34
C PRO A 371 -1.06 -18.14 -11.13
N GLN A 372 -1.28 -17.62 -9.93
CA GLN A 372 -2.46 -16.80 -9.63
C GLN A 372 -2.22 -15.32 -9.95
N GLU A 373 -0.96 -14.88 -9.89
CA GLU A 373 -0.53 -13.50 -10.00
C GLU A 373 0.78 -13.40 -10.78
N ALA A 374 1.06 -12.25 -11.39
CA ALA A 374 2.29 -12.04 -12.17
C ALA A 374 3.56 -11.88 -11.32
N HIS A 375 3.46 -11.72 -10.01
CA HIS A 375 4.58 -11.29 -9.16
C HIS A 375 5.27 -10.00 -9.64
N ASN A 376 4.51 -9.12 -10.26
CA ASN A 376 4.89 -7.79 -10.69
C ASN A 376 3.59 -7.00 -10.96
N ASP A 377 3.24 -6.08 -10.04
CA ASP A 377 1.98 -5.32 -10.11
C ASP A 377 1.84 -4.50 -11.40
N TYR A 378 2.96 -4.00 -11.96
CA TYR A 378 2.92 -3.19 -13.20
C TYR A 378 2.63 -4.06 -14.42
N LEU A 379 3.28 -5.20 -14.52
CA LEU A 379 3.09 -6.14 -15.62
C LEU A 379 1.69 -6.77 -15.57
N GLU A 380 1.21 -7.04 -14.36
CA GLU A 380 -0.14 -7.56 -14.15
C GLU A 380 -1.22 -6.53 -14.50
N LEU A 381 -1.04 -5.26 -14.10
CA LEU A 381 -1.94 -4.18 -14.53
C LEU A 381 -1.96 -4.04 -16.05
N LEU A 382 -0.80 -4.17 -16.71
CA LEU A 382 -0.69 -4.11 -18.16
C LEU A 382 -1.43 -5.28 -18.82
N ALA A 383 -1.28 -6.51 -18.33
CA ALA A 383 -1.92 -7.68 -18.90
C ALA A 383 -3.43 -7.72 -18.61
N SER A 384 -3.83 -7.35 -17.40
CA SER A 384 -5.23 -7.40 -16.95
C SER A 384 -6.06 -6.21 -17.41
N GLY A 385 -5.44 -5.01 -17.51
CA GLY A 385 -6.10 -3.75 -17.89
C GLY A 385 -5.76 -3.24 -19.29
N GLY A 386 -4.81 -3.87 -19.98
CA GLY A 386 -4.30 -3.39 -21.26
C GLY A 386 -3.58 -2.04 -21.15
N VAL A 387 -3.35 -1.41 -22.30
CA VAL A 387 -2.77 -0.05 -22.33
C VAL A 387 -3.69 0.98 -21.68
N ILE A 388 -5.01 0.76 -21.65
CA ILE A 388 -5.97 1.66 -20.99
C ILE A 388 -5.77 1.57 -19.47
N GLY A 389 -5.66 0.37 -18.90
CA GLY A 389 -5.37 0.18 -17.48
C GLY A 389 -4.03 0.80 -17.08
N LEU A 390 -2.98 0.60 -17.88
CA LEU A 390 -1.68 1.23 -17.68
C LEU A 390 -1.75 2.75 -17.75
N ALA A 391 -2.50 3.31 -18.71
CA ALA A 391 -2.68 4.77 -18.85
C ALA A 391 -3.41 5.37 -17.63
N ILE A 392 -4.41 4.68 -17.07
CA ILE A 392 -5.09 5.08 -15.84
C ILE A 392 -4.11 5.02 -14.64
N GLY A 393 -3.30 3.95 -14.55
CA GLY A 393 -2.25 3.84 -13.53
C GLY A 393 -1.19 4.95 -13.66
N ALA A 394 -0.78 5.28 -14.87
CA ALA A 394 0.14 6.38 -15.15
C ALA A 394 -0.49 7.75 -14.77
N TRP A 395 -1.77 7.95 -15.07
CA TRP A 395 -2.51 9.16 -14.62
C TRP A 395 -2.51 9.28 -13.09
N PHE A 396 -2.81 8.19 -12.38
CA PHE A 396 -2.71 8.15 -10.92
C PHE A 396 -1.29 8.56 -10.46
N GLY A 397 -0.24 7.98 -11.06
CA GLY A 397 1.15 8.29 -10.73
C GLY A 397 1.54 9.74 -10.99
N VAL A 398 1.10 10.32 -12.12
CA VAL A 398 1.33 11.75 -12.47
C VAL A 398 0.66 12.67 -11.46
N VAL A 399 -0.60 12.41 -11.11
CA VAL A 399 -1.32 13.22 -10.12
C VAL A 399 -0.67 13.10 -8.74
N LEU A 400 -0.28 11.89 -8.34
CA LEU A 400 0.45 11.66 -7.09
C LEU A 400 1.75 12.47 -7.06
N PHE A 401 2.56 12.37 -8.11
CA PHE A 401 3.82 13.12 -8.24
C PHE A 401 3.60 14.64 -8.15
N GLN A 402 2.61 15.19 -8.86
CA GLN A 402 2.27 16.60 -8.83
C GLN A 402 1.90 17.05 -7.42
N ARG A 403 1.05 16.31 -6.71
CA ARG A 403 0.63 16.63 -5.35
C ARG A 403 1.77 16.52 -4.34
N VAL A 404 2.58 15.49 -4.43
CA VAL A 404 3.79 15.33 -3.61
C VAL A 404 4.75 16.51 -3.84
N ARG A 405 5.02 16.87 -5.10
CA ARG A 405 5.88 18.00 -5.45
C ARG A 405 5.37 19.31 -4.84
N ASP A 406 4.05 19.57 -4.89
CA ASP A 406 3.44 20.77 -4.32
C ASP A 406 3.59 20.78 -2.79
N ASN A 407 3.32 19.65 -2.13
CA ASN A 407 3.40 19.51 -0.68
C ASN A 407 4.84 19.58 -0.13
N VAL A 408 5.81 19.07 -0.89
CA VAL A 408 7.25 19.19 -0.55
C VAL A 408 7.71 20.65 -0.60
N ARG A 409 7.09 21.49 -1.45
CA ARG A 409 7.38 22.92 -1.57
C ARG A 409 6.58 23.80 -0.59
N SER A 410 5.67 23.20 0.19
CA SER A 410 4.84 23.92 1.15
C SER A 410 5.69 24.56 2.25
N ASP A 411 5.33 25.78 2.66
CA ASP A 411 5.92 26.47 3.80
C ASP A 411 5.49 25.84 5.14
N ASN A 412 4.37 25.11 5.16
CA ASN A 412 3.92 24.39 6.32
C ASN A 412 4.87 23.21 6.63
N HIS A 413 5.69 23.40 7.67
CA HIS A 413 6.70 22.42 8.08
C HIS A 413 6.10 21.05 8.45
N PHE A 414 4.94 21.04 9.10
CA PHE A 414 4.24 19.81 9.46
C PHE A 414 3.84 19.03 8.20
N GLN A 415 3.14 19.69 7.27
CA GLN A 415 2.71 19.12 6.00
C GLN A 415 3.87 18.56 5.20
N ARG A 416 4.94 19.35 5.03
CA ARG A 416 6.14 18.94 4.30
C ARG A 416 6.80 17.72 4.92
N SER A 417 6.94 17.67 6.25
CA SER A 417 7.57 16.56 6.96
C SER A 417 6.74 15.28 6.84
N VAL A 418 5.41 15.35 6.97
CA VAL A 418 4.50 14.22 6.81
C VAL A 418 4.51 13.71 5.36
N CYS A 419 4.47 14.61 4.39
CA CYS A 419 4.56 14.29 2.97
C CYS A 419 5.85 13.52 2.63
N LEU A 420 7.00 14.01 3.07
CA LEU A 420 8.30 13.37 2.81
C LEU A 420 8.43 12.02 3.51
N ALA A 421 7.89 11.88 4.73
CA ALA A 421 7.87 10.61 5.45
C ALA A 421 7.00 9.57 4.73
N ALA A 422 5.81 9.96 4.29
CA ALA A 422 4.93 9.07 3.51
C ALA A 422 5.56 8.71 2.15
N LEU A 423 6.27 9.64 1.52
CA LEU A 423 6.98 9.41 0.25
C LEU A 423 8.04 8.29 0.38
N LEU A 424 8.73 8.19 1.53
CA LEU A 424 9.67 7.09 1.76
C LEU A 424 8.97 5.73 1.74
N GLY A 425 7.81 5.62 2.41
CA GLY A 425 7.01 4.39 2.36
C GLY A 425 6.51 4.08 0.95
N ILE A 426 6.01 5.09 0.21
CA ILE A 426 5.53 4.95 -1.17
C ILE A 426 6.68 4.52 -2.11
N ALA A 427 7.89 5.05 -1.92
CA ALA A 427 9.05 4.66 -2.72
C ALA A 427 9.41 3.17 -2.52
N GLY A 428 9.29 2.66 -1.29
CA GLY A 428 9.44 1.22 -1.02
C GLY A 428 8.42 0.40 -1.80
N VAL A 429 7.14 0.75 -1.71
CA VAL A 429 6.07 0.07 -2.46
C VAL A 429 6.35 0.07 -3.96
N ALA A 430 6.75 1.21 -4.55
CA ALA A 430 7.03 1.30 -5.98
C ALA A 430 8.15 0.35 -6.43
N VAL A 431 9.16 0.11 -5.61
CA VAL A 431 10.24 -0.83 -5.90
C VAL A 431 9.79 -2.28 -5.65
N HIS A 432 9.07 -2.56 -4.56
CA HIS A 432 8.58 -3.89 -4.25
C HIS A 432 7.63 -4.43 -5.32
N SER A 433 6.73 -3.59 -5.81
CA SER A 433 5.76 -3.93 -6.87
C SER A 433 6.40 -4.32 -8.22
N LEU A 434 7.72 -4.10 -8.42
CA LEU A 434 8.46 -4.65 -9.56
C LEU A 434 8.69 -6.16 -9.46
N VAL A 435 8.67 -6.72 -8.24
CA VAL A 435 9.09 -8.10 -7.98
C VAL A 435 8.07 -8.92 -7.18
N ASP A 436 6.95 -8.31 -6.78
CA ASP A 436 5.86 -9.00 -6.07
C ASP A 436 4.50 -8.29 -6.27
N PHE A 437 3.42 -8.85 -5.70
CA PHE A 437 2.02 -8.41 -5.80
C PHE A 437 1.41 -8.07 -4.43
N GLY A 438 2.19 -7.52 -3.52
CA GLY A 438 1.79 -7.29 -2.14
C GLY A 438 0.63 -6.32 -1.92
N LEU A 439 0.28 -5.49 -2.91
CA LEU A 439 -0.88 -4.58 -2.87
C LEU A 439 -2.23 -5.30 -3.03
N HIS A 440 -2.25 -6.57 -3.44
CA HIS A 440 -3.46 -7.40 -3.47
C HIS A 440 -3.97 -7.76 -2.07
N LEU A 441 -3.14 -7.60 -1.02
CA LEU A 441 -3.56 -7.76 0.36
C LEU A 441 -4.16 -6.47 0.91
N LEU A 442 -5.34 -6.58 1.53
CA LEU A 442 -6.10 -5.42 2.00
C LEU A 442 -5.33 -4.57 3.01
N VAL A 443 -4.61 -5.18 3.96
CA VAL A 443 -3.80 -4.42 4.92
C VAL A 443 -2.78 -3.53 4.22
N ASN A 444 -2.07 -4.08 3.23
CA ASN A 444 -1.06 -3.34 2.47
C ASN A 444 -1.71 -2.26 1.60
N ALA A 445 -2.82 -2.58 0.92
CA ALA A 445 -3.57 -1.61 0.12
C ALA A 445 -4.08 -0.43 0.97
N VAL A 446 -4.67 -0.69 2.14
CA VAL A 446 -5.22 0.36 3.01
C VAL A 446 -4.10 1.21 3.63
N VAL A 447 -2.99 0.60 4.07
CA VAL A 447 -1.81 1.35 4.56
C VAL A 447 -1.21 2.19 3.43
N PHE A 448 -1.07 1.64 2.22
CA PHE A 448 -0.60 2.38 1.05
C PHE A 448 -1.50 3.59 0.73
N LEU A 449 -2.83 3.43 0.74
CA LEU A 449 -3.78 4.53 0.55
C LEU A 449 -3.67 5.58 1.68
N ALA A 450 -3.43 5.16 2.91
CA ALA A 450 -3.16 6.09 4.00
C ALA A 450 -1.87 6.88 3.78
N LEU A 451 -0.79 6.24 3.27
CA LEU A 451 0.44 6.93 2.87
C LEU A 451 0.19 7.93 1.72
N ILE A 452 -0.62 7.55 0.72
CA ILE A 452 -1.03 8.46 -0.37
C ILE A 452 -1.79 9.66 0.19
N MET A 453 -2.74 9.45 1.10
CA MET A 453 -3.45 10.53 1.76
C MET A 453 -2.48 11.45 2.51
N LEU A 454 -1.56 10.90 3.31
CA LEU A 454 -0.55 11.66 4.04
C LEU A 454 0.37 12.48 3.12
N ALA A 455 0.75 11.91 1.96
CA ALA A 455 1.63 12.56 1.01
C ALA A 455 0.94 13.68 0.21
N THR A 456 -0.38 13.59 -0.01
CA THR A 456 -1.09 14.44 -0.99
C THR A 456 -2.09 15.42 -0.37
N LYS A 457 -2.49 15.22 0.90
CA LYS A 457 -3.42 16.10 1.58
C LYS A 457 -2.77 17.43 1.95
N ARG A 458 -3.48 18.52 1.70
CA ARG A 458 -3.12 19.84 2.22
C ARG A 458 -3.75 20.04 3.60
N VAL A 459 -2.95 20.45 4.55
CA VAL A 459 -3.39 20.79 5.91
C VAL A 459 -3.56 22.30 5.97
N PRO A 460 -4.73 22.83 6.37
CA PRO A 460 -4.90 24.26 6.56
C PRO A 460 -3.83 24.82 7.50
N HIS A 461 -3.37 26.03 7.22
CA HIS A 461 -2.54 26.75 8.18
C HIS A 461 -3.39 27.03 9.43
N VAL A 462 -2.92 26.60 10.59
CA VAL A 462 -3.48 26.97 11.90
C VAL A 462 -2.88 28.31 12.30
#